data_d0e18b9d32199341e4ed0ac0ca2007ed
#
_entry.id   d0e18b9d32199341e4ed0ac0ca2007ed
#
_cell.length_a   1.000
_cell.length_b   1.000
_cell.length_c   1.000
_cell.angle_alpha   90.00
_cell.angle_beta   90.00
_cell.angle_gamma   90.00
#
_symmetry.space_group_name_H-M   'P 1'
#
loop_
_entity.id
_entity.type
_entity.pdbx_description
1 polymer ?
#
loop_
_entity_poly.entity_id
_entity_poly.type
_entity_poly.pdbx_seq_one_letter_code
_entity_poly.pdbx_strand_id
1 'polypeptide(L)'
;AAGVNPLDNMISRGEVKMIVPYKLPQTAGNEVVGIIEETGRQVKNLKVGDRVFGRLPLDHIGAFAEYVAVDRQALAKVPDYLSDEEAAAVPLTALTIMQALQLMDAQAGKTIFISGGTGGVGGMAIPIAKAKGLTVITNGAGDSAERVLNLGADRFIDYKTEDYTKT
;
A
#
# COMPACT_ATOMS: atom_id res chain seq x y z
N ALA A 1 -10.58 2.91 -11.01
CA ALA A 1 -10.78 3.19 -9.57
C ALA A 1 -9.51 3.78 -8.96
N ALA A 2 -9.61 4.35 -7.76
CA ALA A 2 -8.47 4.91 -7.03
C ALA A 2 -8.63 4.62 -5.54
N GLY A 3 -7.54 4.26 -4.87
CA GLY A 3 -7.52 4.06 -3.43
C GLY A 3 -7.45 5.39 -2.67
N VAL A 4 -8.12 5.46 -1.52
CA VAL A 4 -8.08 6.62 -0.63
C VAL A 4 -7.25 6.28 0.60
N ASN A 5 -6.25 7.10 0.87
CA ASN A 5 -5.28 6.86 1.94
C ASN A 5 -5.22 8.05 2.92
N PRO A 6 -4.78 7.82 4.17
CA PRO A 6 -4.51 8.94 5.11
C PRO A 6 -3.58 10.00 4.53
N LEU A 7 -2.65 9.61 3.66
CA LEU A 7 -1.72 10.52 2.97
C LEU A 7 -2.45 11.57 2.11
N ASP A 8 -3.57 11.21 1.45
CA ASP A 8 -4.36 12.16 0.65
C ASP A 8 -4.90 13.30 1.53
N ASN A 9 -5.36 12.97 2.74
CA ASN A 9 -5.80 13.96 3.71
C ASN A 9 -4.64 14.81 4.26
N MET A 10 -3.48 14.21 4.52
CA MET A 10 -2.29 14.94 4.97
C MET A 10 -1.80 15.93 3.91
N ILE A 11 -1.82 15.54 2.64
CA ILE A 11 -1.50 16.44 1.52
C ILE A 11 -2.51 17.58 1.45
N SER A 12 -3.81 17.30 1.51
CA SER A 12 -4.85 18.35 1.43
C SER A 12 -4.78 19.36 2.57
N ARG A 13 -4.34 18.94 3.76
CA ARG A 13 -4.14 19.80 4.95
C ARG A 13 -2.77 20.51 4.96
N GLY A 14 -1.87 20.18 4.03
CA GLY A 14 -0.52 20.77 4.01
C GLY A 14 0.48 20.15 4.99
N GLU A 15 0.11 19.10 5.69
CA GLU A 15 0.93 18.48 6.76
C GLU A 15 2.26 17.91 6.23
N VAL A 16 2.30 17.48 4.97
CA VAL A 16 3.50 16.91 4.34
C VAL A 16 4.25 17.89 3.42
N LYS A 17 3.81 19.13 3.33
CA LYS A 17 4.35 20.13 2.38
C LYS A 17 5.84 20.45 2.59
N MET A 18 6.35 20.28 3.80
CA MET A 18 7.77 20.48 4.10
C MET A 18 8.65 19.32 3.59
N ILE A 19 8.07 18.12 3.46
CA ILE A 19 8.78 16.91 3.01
C ILE A 19 8.61 16.75 1.50
N VAL A 20 7.41 17.02 1.00
CA VAL A 20 7.06 16.93 -0.41
C VAL A 20 6.45 18.26 -0.82
N PRO A 21 7.24 19.16 -1.41
CA PRO A 21 6.72 20.43 -1.89
C PRO A 21 5.79 20.24 -3.08
N TYR A 22 4.58 20.82 -2.99
CA TYR A 22 3.59 20.83 -4.07
C TYR A 22 2.93 22.20 -4.17
N LYS A 23 2.33 22.47 -5.32
CA LYS A 23 1.60 23.70 -5.61
C LYS A 23 0.11 23.39 -5.73
N LEU A 24 -0.72 24.28 -5.22
CA LEU A 24 -2.17 24.25 -5.39
C LEU A 24 -2.59 25.21 -6.53
N PRO A 25 -3.64 24.89 -7.31
CA PRO A 25 -4.51 23.70 -7.19
C PRO A 25 -3.82 22.43 -7.71
N GLN A 26 -4.08 21.28 -7.06
CA GLN A 26 -3.59 19.96 -7.47
C GLN A 26 -4.70 18.93 -7.30
N THR A 27 -4.89 18.04 -8.29
CA THR A 27 -5.78 16.89 -8.16
C THR A 27 -5.19 15.92 -7.15
N ALA A 28 -5.99 15.45 -6.22
CA ALA A 28 -5.59 14.48 -5.20
C ALA A 28 -5.57 13.05 -5.75
N GLY A 29 -5.12 12.10 -4.93
CA GLY A 29 -5.07 10.67 -5.22
C GLY A 29 -3.66 10.18 -5.53
N ASN A 30 -3.21 9.21 -4.73
CA ASN A 30 -1.83 8.69 -4.77
C ASN A 30 -1.70 7.33 -5.44
N GLU A 31 -2.80 6.61 -5.67
CA GLU A 31 -2.79 5.31 -6.31
C GLU A 31 -4.01 5.11 -7.22
N VAL A 32 -3.81 4.32 -8.26
CA VAL A 32 -4.79 4.16 -9.34
C VAL A 32 -4.82 2.73 -9.86
N VAL A 33 -5.99 2.31 -10.30
CA VAL A 33 -6.19 1.22 -11.26
C VAL A 33 -7.01 1.75 -12.43
N GLY A 34 -6.65 1.38 -13.64
CA GLY A 34 -7.34 1.84 -14.84
C GLY A 34 -6.91 1.11 -16.09
N ILE A 35 -7.48 1.53 -17.20
CA ILE A 35 -7.16 1.03 -18.54
C ILE A 35 -6.30 2.09 -19.25
N ILE A 36 -5.27 1.66 -19.94
CA ILE A 36 -4.43 2.56 -20.73
C ILE A 36 -5.22 3.02 -21.97
N GLU A 37 -5.45 4.32 -22.06
CA GLU A 37 -6.08 4.95 -23.22
C GLU A 37 -5.06 5.42 -24.26
N GLU A 38 -3.90 5.94 -23.78
CA GLU A 38 -2.83 6.41 -24.65
C GLU A 38 -1.46 6.03 -24.07
N THR A 39 -0.45 5.90 -24.94
CA THR A 39 0.93 5.66 -24.53
C THR A 39 1.89 6.65 -25.17
N GLY A 40 2.88 7.08 -24.40
CA GLY A 40 3.99 7.85 -24.94
C GLY A 40 4.83 7.02 -25.95
N ARG A 41 5.50 7.69 -26.89
CA ARG A 41 6.26 7.05 -27.98
C ARG A 41 7.36 6.08 -27.54
N GLN A 42 7.87 6.23 -26.30
CA GLN A 42 8.94 5.40 -25.75
C GLN A 42 8.45 4.23 -24.92
N VAL A 43 7.16 4.09 -24.69
CA VAL A 43 6.56 2.98 -23.91
C VAL A 43 6.52 1.74 -24.79
N LYS A 44 7.21 0.67 -24.37
CA LYS A 44 7.30 -0.59 -25.14
C LYS A 44 6.65 -1.80 -24.45
N ASN A 45 6.52 -1.75 -23.13
CA ASN A 45 6.07 -2.86 -22.29
C ASN A 45 4.60 -2.78 -21.88
N LEU A 46 3.93 -1.67 -22.18
CA LEU A 46 2.52 -1.42 -21.93
C LEU A 46 1.88 -0.94 -23.23
N LYS A 47 0.60 -1.24 -23.43
CA LYS A 47 -0.16 -0.84 -24.63
C LYS A 47 -1.56 -0.38 -24.26
N VAL A 48 -2.20 0.34 -25.17
CA VAL A 48 -3.62 0.70 -25.08
C VAL A 48 -4.46 -0.55 -24.84
N GLY A 49 -5.40 -0.46 -23.91
CA GLY A 49 -6.26 -1.55 -23.45
C GLY A 49 -5.65 -2.39 -22.32
N ASP A 50 -4.36 -2.23 -21.97
CA ASP A 50 -3.81 -2.91 -20.79
C ASP A 50 -4.46 -2.38 -19.51
N ARG A 51 -4.87 -3.30 -18.64
CA ARG A 51 -5.35 -3.00 -17.28
C ARG A 51 -4.16 -2.90 -16.34
N VAL A 52 -3.98 -1.73 -15.73
CA VAL A 52 -2.80 -1.41 -14.94
C VAL A 52 -3.16 -0.81 -13.59
N PHE A 53 -2.26 -0.95 -12.64
CA PHE A 53 -2.34 -0.30 -11.34
C PHE A 53 -0.97 0.27 -10.96
N GLY A 54 -0.96 1.20 -10.03
CA GLY A 54 0.29 1.77 -9.55
C GLY A 54 0.09 2.84 -8.49
N ARG A 55 1.20 3.12 -7.81
CA ARG A 55 1.31 4.23 -6.88
C ARG A 55 2.00 5.39 -7.59
N LEU A 56 1.33 6.54 -7.64
CA LEU A 56 1.84 7.72 -8.32
C LEU A 56 2.99 8.35 -7.52
N PRO A 57 4.03 8.89 -8.19
CA PRO A 57 5.04 9.71 -7.54
C PRO A 57 4.44 10.90 -6.80
N LEU A 58 5.01 11.27 -5.65
CA LEU A 58 4.44 12.32 -4.79
C LEU A 58 4.41 13.71 -5.44
N ASP A 59 5.29 13.96 -6.39
CA ASP A 59 5.35 15.18 -7.19
C ASP A 59 4.38 15.21 -8.38
N HIS A 60 3.74 14.07 -8.69
CA HIS A 60 2.80 13.89 -9.79
C HIS A 60 1.59 13.02 -9.39
N ILE A 61 0.97 13.34 -8.26
CA ILE A 61 -0.30 12.72 -7.85
C ILE A 61 -1.46 13.24 -8.71
N GLY A 62 -2.61 12.58 -8.68
CA GLY A 62 -3.80 13.03 -9.41
C GLY A 62 -4.78 11.92 -9.80
N ALA A 63 -4.80 10.82 -9.04
CA ALA A 63 -5.62 9.65 -9.36
C ALA A 63 -7.14 9.88 -9.16
N PHE A 64 -7.56 10.94 -8.45
CA PHE A 64 -9.00 11.26 -8.28
C PHE A 64 -9.51 12.07 -9.47
N ALA A 65 -9.40 11.48 -10.66
CA ALA A 65 -9.79 12.04 -11.93
C ALA A 65 -10.24 10.92 -12.89
N GLU A 66 -10.92 11.29 -13.97
CA GLU A 66 -11.30 10.35 -15.03
C GLU A 66 -10.07 9.84 -15.78
N TYR A 67 -9.06 10.70 -15.94
CA TYR A 67 -7.78 10.39 -16.60
C TYR A 67 -6.62 10.93 -15.80
N VAL A 68 -5.52 10.20 -15.81
CA VAL A 68 -4.26 10.61 -15.19
C VAL A 68 -3.08 10.18 -16.06
N ALA A 69 -2.11 11.08 -16.22
CA ALA A 69 -0.84 10.75 -16.88
C ALA A 69 0.15 10.20 -15.84
N VAL A 70 0.67 9.00 -16.09
CA VAL A 70 1.54 8.29 -15.14
C VAL A 70 2.80 7.82 -15.84
N ASP A 71 3.94 7.95 -15.18
CA ASP A 71 5.18 7.34 -15.68
C ASP A 71 5.01 5.81 -15.73
N ARG A 72 5.38 5.21 -16.87
CA ARG A 72 5.31 3.76 -17.09
C ARG A 72 6.03 2.93 -16.02
N GLN A 73 7.05 3.51 -15.36
CA GLN A 73 7.81 2.84 -14.29
C GLN A 73 7.02 2.70 -12.98
N ALA A 74 6.01 3.52 -12.80
CA ALA A 74 5.11 3.46 -11.65
C ALA A 74 3.92 2.50 -11.85
N LEU A 75 3.82 1.87 -13.02
CA LEU A 75 2.70 1.02 -13.40
C LEU A 75 3.11 -0.44 -13.56
N ALA A 76 2.22 -1.33 -13.13
CA ALA A 76 2.26 -2.76 -13.41
C ALA A 76 0.91 -3.24 -13.95
N LYS A 77 0.89 -4.39 -14.62
CA LYS A 77 -0.38 -5.01 -15.03
C LYS A 77 -1.10 -5.57 -13.82
N VAL A 78 -2.40 -5.36 -13.77
CA VAL A 78 -3.24 -5.93 -12.72
C VAL A 78 -3.40 -7.43 -12.97
N PRO A 79 -3.18 -8.29 -11.96
CA PRO A 79 -3.52 -9.72 -12.07
C PRO A 79 -5.02 -9.93 -12.36
N ASP A 80 -5.35 -10.91 -13.19
CA ASP A 80 -6.74 -11.15 -13.64
C ASP A 80 -7.70 -11.53 -12.51
N TYR A 81 -7.17 -12.06 -11.39
CA TYR A 81 -7.97 -12.47 -10.23
C TYR A 81 -8.38 -11.33 -9.30
N LEU A 82 -7.85 -10.11 -9.47
CA LEU A 82 -8.23 -8.95 -8.66
C LEU A 82 -9.31 -8.13 -9.35
N SER A 83 -10.31 -7.69 -8.60
CA SER A 83 -11.24 -6.63 -9.04
C SER A 83 -10.51 -5.29 -9.14
N ASP A 84 -11.16 -4.26 -9.70
CA ASP A 84 -10.57 -2.91 -9.76
C ASP A 84 -10.46 -2.28 -8.37
N GLU A 85 -11.43 -2.53 -7.51
CA GLU A 85 -11.45 -2.05 -6.13
C GLU A 85 -10.34 -2.69 -5.29
N GLU A 86 -10.17 -4.01 -5.41
CA GLU A 86 -9.07 -4.73 -4.74
C GLU A 86 -7.72 -4.24 -5.27
N ALA A 87 -7.56 -4.14 -6.58
CA ALA A 87 -6.32 -3.67 -7.21
C ALA A 87 -5.96 -2.23 -6.83
N ALA A 88 -6.98 -1.35 -6.65
CA ALA A 88 -6.76 0.04 -6.25
C ALA A 88 -6.23 0.17 -4.81
N ALA A 89 -6.49 -0.80 -3.93
CA ALA A 89 -6.08 -0.77 -2.52
C ALA A 89 -4.66 -1.33 -2.27
N VAL A 90 -4.01 -1.88 -3.31
CA VAL A 90 -2.74 -2.62 -3.16
C VAL A 90 -1.50 -1.73 -3.27
N PRO A 91 -1.35 -0.84 -4.27
CA PRO A 91 -0.04 -0.29 -4.62
C PRO A 91 0.65 0.46 -3.49
N LEU A 92 -0.05 1.37 -2.81
CA LEU A 92 0.55 2.20 -1.76
C LEU A 92 0.94 1.37 -0.54
N THR A 93 0.03 0.53 -0.05
CA THR A 93 0.24 -0.26 1.16
C THR A 93 1.26 -1.37 0.96
N ALA A 94 1.20 -2.09 -0.16
CA ALA A 94 2.14 -3.16 -0.48
C ALA A 94 3.56 -2.63 -0.72
N LEU A 95 3.72 -1.56 -1.50
CA LEU A 95 5.04 -0.95 -1.74
C LEU A 95 5.64 -0.40 -0.44
N THR A 96 4.83 0.20 0.43
CA THR A 96 5.28 0.69 1.73
C THR A 96 5.90 -0.42 2.55
N ILE A 97 5.21 -1.56 2.68
CA ILE A 97 5.76 -2.66 3.49
C ILE A 97 6.92 -3.38 2.81
N MET A 98 6.88 -3.55 1.49
CA MET A 98 7.99 -4.16 0.76
C MET A 98 9.29 -3.36 0.93
N GLN A 99 9.21 -2.03 0.82
CA GLN A 99 10.33 -1.14 1.07
C GLN A 99 10.80 -1.19 2.52
N ALA A 100 9.89 -1.20 3.49
CA ALA A 100 10.24 -1.31 4.92
C ALA A 100 10.96 -2.63 5.21
N LEU A 101 10.46 -3.76 4.72
CA LEU A 101 11.11 -5.07 4.89
C LEU A 101 12.49 -5.13 4.21
N GLN A 102 12.66 -4.45 3.09
CA GLN A 102 13.96 -4.34 2.41
C GLN A 102 14.95 -3.49 3.23
N LEU A 103 14.52 -2.33 3.72
CA LEU A 103 15.36 -1.45 4.54
C LEU A 103 15.79 -2.10 5.85
N MET A 104 14.95 -2.94 6.44
CA MET A 104 15.25 -3.71 7.65
C MET A 104 16.11 -4.95 7.37
N ASP A 105 16.41 -5.26 6.12
CA ASP A 105 17.05 -6.52 5.72
C ASP A 105 16.36 -7.75 6.34
N ALA A 106 15.04 -7.79 6.24
CA ALA A 106 14.23 -8.82 6.87
C ALA A 106 14.45 -10.19 6.22
N GLN A 107 15.09 -11.09 6.98
CA GLN A 107 15.49 -12.44 6.52
C GLN A 107 14.49 -13.51 6.97
N ALA A 108 14.30 -14.54 6.14
CA ALA A 108 13.49 -15.71 6.48
C ALA A 108 13.94 -16.35 7.81
N GLY A 109 12.99 -16.87 8.58
CA GLY A 109 13.22 -17.46 9.91
C GLY A 109 13.36 -16.44 11.05
N LYS A 110 13.32 -15.14 10.75
CA LYS A 110 13.29 -14.08 11.79
C LYS A 110 11.86 -13.76 12.19
N THR A 111 11.74 -13.15 13.39
CA THR A 111 10.46 -12.66 13.89
C THR A 111 10.34 -11.16 13.65
N ILE A 112 9.18 -10.72 13.19
CA ILE A 112 8.82 -9.31 13.04
C ILE A 112 7.61 -8.98 13.91
N PHE A 113 7.67 -7.83 14.58
CA PHE A 113 6.52 -7.24 15.25
C PHE A 113 5.91 -6.15 14.35
N ILE A 114 4.64 -6.29 14.02
CA ILE A 114 3.88 -5.33 13.20
C ILE A 114 2.88 -4.61 14.10
N SER A 115 3.17 -3.38 14.48
CA SER A 115 2.23 -2.56 15.23
C SER A 115 1.05 -2.15 14.35
N GLY A 116 -0.17 -2.40 14.84
CA GLY A 116 -1.39 -2.06 14.12
C GLY A 116 -1.68 -2.96 12.93
N GLY A 117 -1.54 -4.27 13.08
CA GLY A 117 -1.84 -5.27 12.03
C GLY A 117 -3.26 -5.22 11.48
N THR A 118 -4.17 -4.54 12.15
CA THR A 118 -5.57 -4.35 11.73
C THR A 118 -5.76 -3.18 10.75
N GLY A 119 -4.76 -2.30 10.60
CA GLY A 119 -4.78 -1.16 9.68
C GLY A 119 -4.47 -1.56 8.23
N GLY A 120 -4.56 -0.61 7.28
CA GLY A 120 -4.32 -0.84 5.86
C GLY A 120 -2.91 -1.36 5.57
N VAL A 121 -1.87 -0.69 6.07
CA VAL A 121 -0.47 -1.12 5.91
C VAL A 121 -0.21 -2.41 6.69
N GLY A 122 -0.66 -2.48 7.97
CA GLY A 122 -0.46 -3.66 8.81
C GLY A 122 -1.10 -4.92 8.25
N GLY A 123 -2.34 -4.82 7.77
CA GLY A 123 -3.05 -5.93 7.16
C GLY A 123 -2.38 -6.45 5.89
N MET A 124 -1.76 -5.57 5.09
CA MET A 124 -0.96 -5.95 3.93
C MET A 124 0.41 -6.50 4.34
N ALA A 125 0.98 -6.01 5.44
CA ALA A 125 2.28 -6.43 5.94
C ALA A 125 2.31 -7.90 6.38
N ILE A 126 1.25 -8.38 6.99
CA ILE A 126 1.16 -9.75 7.51
C ILE A 126 1.40 -10.78 6.40
N PRO A 127 0.59 -10.87 5.33
CA PRO A 127 0.78 -11.87 4.29
C PRO A 127 2.11 -11.68 3.54
N ILE A 128 2.58 -10.46 3.32
CA ILE A 128 3.87 -10.21 2.65
C ILE A 128 5.03 -10.72 3.53
N ALA A 129 5.01 -10.44 4.83
CA ALA A 129 6.03 -10.94 5.76
C ALA A 129 6.01 -12.48 5.86
N LYS A 130 4.83 -13.08 5.89
CA LYS A 130 4.67 -14.54 5.87
C LYS A 130 5.23 -15.16 4.58
N ALA A 131 4.94 -14.56 3.42
CA ALA A 131 5.48 -15.01 2.13
C ALA A 131 7.02 -14.93 2.07
N LYS A 132 7.64 -14.04 2.86
CA LYS A 132 9.10 -13.95 3.04
C LYS A 132 9.65 -14.94 4.08
N GLY A 133 8.81 -15.79 4.68
CA GLY A 133 9.21 -16.77 5.69
C GLY A 133 9.49 -16.19 7.08
N LEU A 134 8.91 -15.04 7.39
CA LEU A 134 9.01 -14.44 8.73
C LEU A 134 7.95 -15.01 9.68
N THR A 135 8.28 -15.04 10.97
CA THR A 135 7.30 -15.19 12.04
C THR A 135 6.71 -13.82 12.34
N VAL A 136 5.38 -13.70 12.32
CA VAL A 136 4.67 -12.43 12.45
C VAL A 136 3.92 -12.34 13.77
N ILE A 137 4.29 -11.37 14.59
CA ILE A 137 3.58 -10.97 15.81
C ILE A 137 2.93 -9.61 15.51
N THR A 138 1.67 -9.44 15.87
CA THR A 138 0.98 -8.15 15.68
C THR A 138 0.06 -7.83 16.85
N ASN A 139 -0.34 -6.56 16.95
CA ASN A 139 -1.30 -6.10 17.94
C ASN A 139 -2.51 -5.42 17.29
N GLY A 140 -3.57 -5.33 18.07
CA GLY A 140 -4.82 -4.67 17.71
C GLY A 140 -5.80 -4.68 18.88
N ALA A 141 -7.04 -4.26 18.63
CA ALA A 141 -8.13 -4.49 19.58
C ALA A 141 -8.62 -5.94 19.46
N GLY A 142 -9.03 -6.55 20.56
CA GLY A 142 -9.34 -7.98 20.65
C GLY A 142 -10.41 -8.49 19.67
N ASP A 143 -11.37 -7.65 19.28
CA ASP A 143 -12.39 -7.93 18.26
C ASP A 143 -11.83 -8.16 16.85
N SER A 144 -10.57 -7.77 16.62
CA SER A 144 -9.88 -7.91 15.34
C SER A 144 -8.92 -9.10 15.26
N ALA A 145 -8.82 -9.89 16.34
CA ALA A 145 -7.86 -11.01 16.45
C ALA A 145 -8.04 -12.03 15.32
N GLU A 146 -9.25 -12.50 15.11
CA GLU A 146 -9.58 -13.51 14.09
C GLU A 146 -9.16 -13.06 12.70
N ARG A 147 -9.42 -11.79 12.35
CA ARG A 147 -9.07 -11.23 11.05
C ARG A 147 -7.56 -11.29 10.80
N VAL A 148 -6.73 -10.87 11.75
CA VAL A 148 -5.27 -10.82 11.54
C VAL A 148 -4.63 -12.20 11.61
N LEU A 149 -5.17 -13.12 12.40
CA LEU A 149 -4.75 -14.52 12.40
C LEU A 149 -5.06 -15.20 11.07
N ASN A 150 -6.24 -14.93 10.49
CA ASN A 150 -6.61 -15.43 9.17
C ASN A 150 -5.73 -14.84 8.04
N LEU A 151 -5.13 -13.66 8.22
CA LEU A 151 -4.11 -13.11 7.31
C LEU A 151 -2.74 -13.80 7.45
N GLY A 152 -2.58 -14.67 8.45
CA GLY A 152 -1.38 -15.46 8.67
C GLY A 152 -0.47 -14.99 9.81
N ALA A 153 -0.92 -14.06 10.67
CA ALA A 153 -0.17 -13.71 11.87
C ALA A 153 0.00 -14.94 12.78
N ASP A 154 1.21 -15.16 13.30
CA ASP A 154 1.50 -16.29 14.20
C ASP A 154 1.06 -16.00 15.63
N ARG A 155 1.05 -14.71 16.03
CA ARG A 155 0.58 -14.27 17.34
C ARG A 155 -0.12 -12.91 17.24
N PHE A 156 -1.25 -12.80 17.91
CA PHE A 156 -1.96 -11.54 18.14
C PHE A 156 -1.87 -11.14 19.60
N ILE A 157 -1.71 -9.85 19.86
CA ILE A 157 -1.68 -9.23 21.17
C ILE A 157 -2.79 -8.20 21.26
N ASP A 158 -3.73 -8.39 22.17
CA ASP A 158 -4.72 -7.38 22.48
C ASP A 158 -4.12 -6.30 23.40
N TYR A 159 -3.80 -5.15 22.83
CA TYR A 159 -3.19 -4.03 23.57
C TYR A 159 -4.10 -3.46 24.69
N LYS A 160 -5.38 -3.84 24.73
CA LYS A 160 -6.30 -3.44 25.81
C LYS A 160 -6.18 -4.30 27.06
N THR A 161 -5.72 -5.53 26.89
CA THR A 161 -5.70 -6.55 27.96
C THR A 161 -4.30 -7.11 28.22
N GLU A 162 -3.37 -6.96 27.26
CA GLU A 162 -2.00 -7.46 27.34
C GLU A 162 -0.96 -6.33 27.29
N ASP A 163 0.04 -6.39 28.15
CA ASP A 163 1.21 -5.49 28.13
C ASP A 163 2.31 -6.11 27.26
N TYR A 164 2.34 -5.73 25.98
CA TYR A 164 3.32 -6.23 25.01
C TYR A 164 4.74 -5.68 25.21
N THR A 165 4.95 -4.76 26.15
CA THR A 165 6.30 -4.28 26.50
C THR A 165 7.05 -5.25 27.40
N LYS A 166 6.36 -6.25 27.95
CA LYS A 166 6.88 -7.27 28.86
C LYS A 166 6.98 -8.67 28.25
N THR A 167 6.74 -8.80 26.96
CA THR A 167 6.73 -10.10 26.25
C THR A 167 7.91 -10.29 25.33
#